data_07d51ce92a99699113bb3f92bbad3140
#
_entry.id   07d51ce92a99699113bb3f92bbad3140
#
_cell.length_a   1.000
_cell.length_b   1.000
_cell.length_c   1.000
_cell.angle_alpha   90.00
_cell.angle_beta   90.00
_cell.angle_gamma   90.00
#
_symmetry.space_group_name_H-M   'P 1'
#
loop_
_entity.id
_entity.type
_entity.pdbx_description
1 polymer ?
#
loop_
_entity_poly.entity_id
_entity_poly.type
_entity_poly.pdbx_seq_one_letter_code
_entity_poly.pdbx_strand_id
1 'polypeptide(L)'
;IPNNMKQFHYIGRLDFNTEGLLLLTNNGSLKRFLELPVNKIERIYKVKVYGNINNLDNQKLEKGITIDSIKYGPIIINVLDNKGKNTWITVKLKEGKNREIRKIMSHFHLHINDLIRTNFGPFKLSNLKRGEIMIVEQSIVNLFIKNKGLL
;
A
#
# COMPACT_ATOMS: atom_id res chain seq x y z
N ILE A 1 18.91 -7.79 0.06
CA ILE A 1 19.39 -6.96 1.20
C ILE A 1 20.92 -6.94 1.14
N PRO A 2 21.57 -5.77 1.20
CA PRO A 2 23.04 -5.67 1.28
C PRO A 2 23.59 -6.48 2.46
N ASN A 3 24.83 -6.97 2.33
CA ASN A 3 25.43 -7.85 3.34
C ASN A 3 25.52 -7.22 4.75
N ASN A 4 25.68 -5.91 4.83
CA ASN A 4 25.72 -5.17 6.11
C ASN A 4 24.35 -4.97 6.75
N MET A 5 23.28 -5.42 6.12
CA MET A 5 21.90 -5.28 6.58
C MET A 5 21.19 -6.62 6.81
N LYS A 6 21.95 -7.71 6.97
CA LYS A 6 21.39 -9.05 7.16
C LYS A 6 20.52 -9.21 8.42
N GLN A 7 20.72 -8.35 9.40
CA GLN A 7 19.89 -8.33 10.62
C GLN A 7 18.52 -7.68 10.43
N PHE A 8 18.27 -7.07 9.26
CA PHE A 8 17.00 -6.44 8.96
C PHE A 8 16.04 -7.41 8.29
N HIS A 9 14.78 -7.26 8.60
CA HIS A 9 13.69 -8.04 8.03
C HIS A 9 12.71 -7.15 7.29
N TYR A 10 12.16 -7.65 6.21
CA TYR A 10 11.11 -6.95 5.47
C TYR A 10 9.83 -6.85 6.31
N ILE A 11 9.17 -5.71 6.24
CA ILE A 11 7.83 -5.50 6.77
C ILE A 11 6.86 -5.68 5.61
N GLY A 12 6.06 -6.75 5.66
CA GLY A 12 5.22 -7.12 4.54
C GLY A 12 6.02 -7.50 3.31
N ARG A 13 5.38 -7.39 2.18
CA ARG A 13 6.00 -7.68 0.88
C ARG A 13 5.36 -6.85 -0.23
N LEU A 14 6.05 -6.73 -1.34
CA LEU A 14 5.49 -6.26 -2.60
C LEU A 14 5.27 -7.47 -3.51
N ASP A 15 4.09 -7.59 -4.08
CA ASP A 15 3.80 -8.63 -5.04
C ASP A 15 4.58 -8.44 -6.34
N PHE A 16 4.67 -9.49 -7.14
CA PHE A 16 5.24 -9.40 -8.48
C PHE A 16 4.51 -8.32 -9.30
N ASN A 17 5.26 -7.48 -10.00
CA ASN A 17 4.77 -6.31 -10.73
C ASN A 17 4.20 -5.18 -9.85
N THR A 18 4.47 -5.20 -8.55
CA THR A 18 4.20 -4.07 -7.66
C THR A 18 5.52 -3.40 -7.30
N GLU A 19 5.58 -2.10 -7.43
CA GLU A 19 6.76 -1.28 -7.14
C GLU A 19 6.54 -0.41 -5.91
N GLY A 20 7.59 0.30 -5.51
CA GLY A 20 7.51 1.37 -4.52
C GLY A 20 8.11 1.03 -3.18
N LEU A 21 7.51 1.56 -2.13
CA LEU A 21 8.04 1.54 -0.77
C LEU A 21 8.02 0.14 -0.17
N LEU A 22 9.18 -0.33 0.27
CA LEU A 22 9.34 -1.53 1.07
C LEU A 22 10.09 -1.17 2.35
N LEU A 23 9.52 -1.50 3.49
CA LEU A 23 10.11 -1.20 4.79
C LEU A 23 10.96 -2.36 5.27
N LEU A 24 12.09 -2.01 5.93
CA LEU A 24 12.95 -2.97 6.63
C LEU A 24 13.15 -2.51 8.06
N THR A 25 13.19 -3.46 8.99
CA THR A 25 13.45 -3.19 10.40
C THR A 25 14.23 -4.33 11.06
N ASN A 26 14.96 -4.00 12.08
CA ASN A 26 15.54 -4.99 13.01
C ASN A 26 14.70 -5.16 14.28
N ASN A 27 13.59 -4.45 14.40
CA ASN A 27 12.67 -4.53 15.52
C ASN A 27 11.48 -5.43 15.18
N GLY A 28 11.49 -6.66 15.74
CA GLY A 28 10.44 -7.65 15.48
C GLY A 28 9.06 -7.23 15.97
N SER A 29 8.97 -6.49 17.07
CA SER A 29 7.69 -5.99 17.59
C SER A 29 7.07 -4.94 16.66
N LEU A 30 7.88 -4.05 16.12
CA LEU A 30 7.43 -3.06 15.15
C LEU A 30 6.99 -3.73 13.85
N LYS A 31 7.75 -4.71 13.35
CA LYS A 31 7.38 -5.51 12.18
C LYS A 31 6.00 -6.14 12.37
N ARG A 32 5.83 -6.88 13.47
CA ARG A 32 4.57 -7.54 13.78
C ARG A 32 3.40 -6.56 13.86
N PHE A 33 3.61 -5.42 14.53
CA PHE A 33 2.57 -4.40 14.65
C PHE A 33 2.11 -3.88 13.28
N LEU A 34 3.06 -3.55 12.41
CA LEU A 34 2.78 -3.02 11.08
C LEU A 34 2.14 -4.04 10.14
N GLU A 35 2.42 -5.33 10.32
CA GLU A 35 1.89 -6.40 9.48
C GLU A 35 0.51 -6.90 9.92
N LEU A 36 0.16 -6.80 11.20
CA LEU A 36 -1.11 -7.35 11.69
C LEU A 36 -2.31 -6.57 11.14
N PRO A 37 -3.24 -7.27 10.46
CA PRO A 37 -4.41 -6.62 9.86
C PRO A 37 -5.30 -5.88 10.87
N VAL A 38 -5.37 -6.37 12.12
CA VAL A 38 -6.18 -5.76 13.19
C VAL A 38 -5.73 -4.33 13.50
N ASN A 39 -4.48 -3.99 13.26
CA ASN A 39 -3.94 -2.66 13.53
C ASN A 39 -4.30 -1.63 12.45
N LYS A 40 -4.90 -2.08 11.35
CA LYS A 40 -5.46 -1.23 10.29
C LYS A 40 -4.49 -0.12 9.83
N ILE A 41 -3.23 -0.48 9.62
CA ILE A 41 -2.23 0.46 9.13
C ILE A 41 -2.56 0.83 7.68
N GLU A 42 -2.64 2.12 7.42
CA GLU A 42 -2.99 2.64 6.11
C GLU A 42 -1.85 2.46 5.11
N ARG A 43 -2.20 1.99 3.90
CA ARG A 43 -1.31 1.96 2.74
C ARG A 43 -1.92 2.81 1.65
N ILE A 44 -1.05 3.55 0.94
CA ILE A 44 -1.46 4.35 -0.20
C ILE A 44 -0.67 3.87 -1.42
N TYR A 45 -1.39 3.69 -2.51
CA TYR A 45 -0.84 3.31 -3.80
C TYR A 45 -1.16 4.35 -4.85
N LYS A 46 -0.21 4.58 -5.75
CA LYS A 46 -0.43 5.30 -7.00
C LYS A 46 -0.58 4.25 -8.10
N VAL A 47 -1.68 4.28 -8.81
CA VAL A 47 -2.06 3.22 -9.74
C VAL A 47 -2.42 3.81 -11.09
N LYS A 48 -1.82 3.27 -12.15
CA LYS A 48 -2.21 3.57 -13.52
C LYS A 48 -3.13 2.47 -14.00
N VAL A 49 -4.36 2.82 -14.30
CA VAL A 49 -5.38 1.90 -14.78
C VAL A 49 -5.76 2.19 -16.21
N TYR A 50 -6.06 1.13 -16.96
CA TYR A 50 -6.59 1.19 -18.31
C TYR A 50 -8.04 0.71 -18.31
N GLY A 51 -8.92 1.48 -18.97
CA GLY A 51 -10.32 1.18 -19.10
C GLY A 51 -11.20 2.37 -18.75
N ASN A 52 -12.50 2.14 -18.61
CA ASN A 52 -13.45 3.18 -18.24
C ASN A 52 -13.46 3.38 -16.73
N ILE A 53 -12.87 4.47 -16.26
CA ILE A 53 -12.78 4.79 -14.83
C ILE A 53 -14.16 4.95 -14.17
N ASN A 54 -15.19 5.28 -14.96
CA ASN A 54 -16.55 5.40 -14.46
C ASN A 54 -17.19 4.05 -14.07
N ASN A 55 -16.54 2.93 -14.42
CA ASN A 55 -16.97 1.61 -13.93
C ASN A 55 -16.82 1.46 -12.41
N LEU A 56 -15.93 2.23 -11.78
CA LEU A 56 -15.72 2.18 -10.34
C LEU A 56 -16.93 2.68 -9.57
N ASP A 57 -17.34 1.92 -8.58
CA ASP A 57 -18.38 2.30 -7.64
C ASP A 57 -17.76 2.70 -6.31
N ASN A 58 -17.42 3.98 -6.17
CA ASN A 58 -16.74 4.49 -4.98
C ASN A 58 -17.58 4.31 -3.70
N GLN A 59 -18.89 4.44 -3.79
CA GLN A 59 -19.76 4.26 -2.62
C GLN A 59 -19.70 2.83 -2.08
N LYS A 60 -19.68 1.83 -2.97
CA LYS A 60 -19.52 0.44 -2.57
C LYS A 60 -18.12 0.18 -2.00
N LEU A 61 -17.09 0.73 -2.65
CA LEU A 61 -15.70 0.54 -2.23
C LEU A 61 -15.44 1.15 -0.85
N GLU A 62 -15.99 2.30 -0.55
CA GLU A 62 -15.86 2.95 0.76
C GLU A 62 -16.55 2.16 1.89
N LYS A 63 -17.55 1.37 1.57
CA LYS A 63 -18.23 0.46 2.54
C LYS A 63 -17.58 -0.91 2.62
N GLY A 64 -16.72 -1.25 1.68
CA GLY A 64 -16.20 -2.59 1.49
C GLY A 64 -17.00 -3.38 0.45
N ILE A 65 -16.33 -4.33 -0.19
CA ILE A 65 -16.90 -5.12 -1.28
C ILE A 65 -16.52 -6.59 -1.12
N THR A 66 -17.41 -7.48 -1.53
CA THR A 66 -17.16 -8.92 -1.55
C THR A 66 -17.01 -9.38 -2.99
N ILE A 67 -15.88 -10.02 -3.29
CA ILE A 67 -15.56 -10.58 -4.61
C ILE A 67 -15.11 -12.02 -4.39
N ASP A 68 -15.71 -12.96 -5.11
CA ASP A 68 -15.38 -14.41 -5.01
C ASP A 68 -15.34 -14.90 -3.56
N SER A 69 -16.36 -14.54 -2.78
CA SER A 69 -16.52 -14.88 -1.36
C SER A 69 -15.48 -14.26 -0.41
N ILE A 70 -14.60 -13.40 -0.91
CA ILE A 70 -13.62 -12.67 -0.09
C ILE A 70 -14.14 -11.25 0.14
N LYS A 71 -14.23 -10.87 1.42
CA LYS A 71 -14.61 -9.52 1.81
C LYS A 71 -13.38 -8.64 1.88
N TYR A 72 -13.38 -7.59 1.06
CA TYR A 72 -12.37 -6.54 1.09
C TYR A 72 -12.90 -5.33 1.88
N GLY A 73 -12.05 -4.77 2.73
CA GLY A 73 -12.41 -3.65 3.58
C GLY A 73 -12.58 -2.34 2.81
N PRO A 74 -12.87 -1.25 3.53
CA PRO A 74 -13.05 0.05 2.91
C PRO A 74 -11.85 0.50 2.09
N ILE A 75 -12.12 1.00 0.89
CA ILE A 75 -11.11 1.50 -0.04
C ILE A 75 -11.53 2.88 -0.52
N ILE A 76 -10.61 3.83 -0.48
CA ILE A 76 -10.82 5.19 -0.96
C ILE A 76 -10.00 5.40 -2.22
N ILE A 77 -10.67 5.80 -3.29
CA ILE A 77 -10.04 6.03 -4.59
C ILE A 77 -10.24 7.49 -4.99
N ASN A 78 -9.13 8.15 -5.37
CA ASN A 78 -9.15 9.50 -5.92
C ASN A 78 -8.49 9.49 -7.30
N VAL A 79 -9.12 10.15 -8.26
CA VAL A 79 -8.58 10.32 -9.60
C VAL A 79 -7.59 11.47 -9.59
N LEU A 80 -6.36 11.22 -10.08
CA LEU A 80 -5.30 12.23 -10.19
C LEU A 80 -5.29 12.88 -11.57
N ASP A 81 -5.37 12.05 -12.61
CA ASP A 81 -5.27 12.48 -14.00
C ASP A 81 -6.01 11.47 -14.86
N ASN A 82 -6.96 11.98 -15.65
CA ASN A 82 -7.78 11.16 -16.53
C ASN A 82 -7.52 11.59 -17.98
N LYS A 83 -6.66 10.83 -18.67
CA LYS A 83 -6.33 11.04 -20.08
C LYS A 83 -6.85 9.87 -20.91
N GLY A 84 -8.09 9.99 -21.36
CA GLY A 84 -8.73 8.95 -22.16
C GLY A 84 -8.93 7.66 -21.36
N LYS A 85 -8.40 6.54 -21.88
CA LYS A 85 -8.52 5.23 -21.24
C LYS A 85 -7.44 4.94 -20.20
N ASN A 86 -6.38 5.76 -20.13
CA ASN A 86 -5.34 5.66 -19.11
C ASN A 86 -5.60 6.70 -18.02
N THR A 87 -5.74 6.24 -16.80
CA THR A 87 -6.04 7.11 -15.66
C THR A 87 -5.09 6.81 -14.52
N TRP A 88 -4.47 7.85 -13.95
CA TRP A 88 -3.76 7.75 -12.69
C TRP A 88 -4.72 7.99 -11.53
N ILE A 89 -4.72 7.07 -10.57
CA ILE A 89 -5.53 7.15 -9.35
C ILE A 89 -4.66 6.93 -8.12
N THR A 90 -5.12 7.40 -6.98
CA THR A 90 -4.63 6.95 -5.68
C THR A 90 -5.62 5.97 -5.09
N VAL A 91 -5.08 4.93 -4.44
CA VAL A 91 -5.87 3.91 -3.74
C VAL A 91 -5.37 3.86 -2.30
N LYS A 92 -6.27 4.11 -1.36
CA LYS A 92 -6.00 4.09 0.06
C LYS A 92 -6.79 2.97 0.73
N LEU A 93 -6.08 2.10 1.46
CA LEU A 93 -6.68 0.97 2.16
C LEU A 93 -5.94 0.68 3.47
N LYS A 94 -6.58 -0.05 4.37
CA LYS A 94 -6.04 -0.39 5.70
C LYS A 94 -5.80 -1.87 5.90
N GLU A 95 -5.63 -2.59 4.82
CA GLU A 95 -5.33 -4.03 4.80
C GLU A 95 -4.42 -4.37 3.63
N GLY A 96 -3.96 -5.59 3.54
CA GLY A 96 -3.07 -6.04 2.48
C GLY A 96 -3.35 -7.48 2.09
N LYS A 97 -4.59 -7.79 1.71
CA LYS A 97 -4.94 -9.13 1.22
C LYS A 97 -4.26 -9.39 -0.12
N ASN A 98 -4.05 -10.66 -0.42
CA ASN A 98 -3.32 -11.08 -1.60
C ASN A 98 -3.89 -10.45 -2.88
N ARG A 99 -3.07 -9.66 -3.58
CA ARG A 99 -3.39 -9.02 -4.86
C ARG A 99 -4.72 -8.25 -4.84
N GLU A 100 -5.04 -7.66 -3.69
CA GLU A 100 -6.34 -7.01 -3.43
C GLU A 100 -6.69 -5.95 -4.46
N ILE A 101 -5.79 -4.98 -4.71
CA ILE A 101 -6.05 -3.89 -5.66
C ILE A 101 -6.26 -4.43 -7.07
N ARG A 102 -5.46 -5.42 -7.48
CA ARG A 102 -5.60 -6.05 -8.81
C ARG A 102 -6.93 -6.77 -8.98
N LYS A 103 -7.37 -7.48 -7.96
CA LYS A 103 -8.65 -8.20 -7.97
C LYS A 103 -9.83 -7.25 -8.01
N ILE A 104 -9.76 -6.15 -7.26
CA ILE A 104 -10.81 -5.12 -7.26
C ILE A 104 -10.89 -4.42 -8.60
N MET A 105 -9.75 -3.98 -9.15
CA MET A 105 -9.75 -3.32 -10.46
C MET A 105 -10.29 -4.25 -11.56
N SER A 106 -9.88 -5.51 -11.56
CA SER A 106 -10.38 -6.52 -12.49
C SER A 106 -11.89 -6.72 -12.37
N HIS A 107 -12.43 -6.71 -11.15
CA HIS A 107 -13.87 -6.82 -10.93
C HIS A 107 -14.65 -5.68 -11.62
N PHE A 108 -14.08 -4.48 -11.69
CA PHE A 108 -14.66 -3.33 -12.39
C PHE A 108 -14.18 -3.20 -13.84
N HIS A 109 -13.61 -4.26 -14.40
CA HIS A 109 -13.12 -4.30 -15.79
C HIS A 109 -12.04 -3.26 -16.10
N LEU A 110 -11.17 -3.00 -15.11
CA LEU A 110 -10.01 -2.14 -15.24
C LEU A 110 -8.73 -2.96 -15.20
N HIS A 111 -7.78 -2.65 -16.09
CA HIS A 111 -6.46 -3.29 -16.10
C HIS A 111 -5.43 -2.37 -15.46
N ILE A 112 -4.57 -2.93 -14.60
CA ILE A 112 -3.49 -2.17 -13.96
C ILE A 112 -2.24 -2.24 -14.82
N ASN A 113 -1.74 -1.08 -15.25
CA ASN A 113 -0.48 -0.93 -15.96
C ASN A 113 0.69 -0.63 -15.02
N ASP A 114 0.47 0.16 -13.98
CA ASP A 114 1.46 0.47 -12.94
C ASP A 114 0.81 0.44 -11.57
N LEU A 115 1.51 -0.13 -10.60
CA LEU A 115 1.07 -0.20 -9.20
C LEU A 115 2.27 0.09 -8.29
N ILE A 116 2.21 1.24 -7.62
CA ILE A 116 3.32 1.78 -6.83
C ILE A 116 2.83 2.06 -5.41
N ARG A 117 3.39 1.38 -4.42
CA ARG A 117 3.10 1.73 -3.02
C ARG A 117 3.89 2.97 -2.65
N THR A 118 3.20 4.06 -2.35
CA THR A 118 3.82 5.34 -2.01
C THR A 118 3.92 5.59 -0.52
N ASN A 119 3.01 4.99 0.26
CA ASN A 119 2.94 5.18 1.72
C ASN A 119 2.61 3.87 2.42
N PHE A 120 3.21 3.68 3.58
CA PHE A 120 2.90 2.60 4.50
C PHE A 120 2.93 3.18 5.92
N GLY A 121 1.74 3.38 6.52
CA GLY A 121 1.63 4.13 7.76
C GLY A 121 2.21 5.55 7.62
N PRO A 122 3.08 5.98 8.55
CA PRO A 122 3.69 7.30 8.48
C PRO A 122 4.86 7.40 7.50
N PHE A 123 5.28 6.26 6.91
CA PHE A 123 6.46 6.20 6.05
C PHE A 123 6.07 6.48 4.60
N LYS A 124 6.89 7.27 3.91
CA LYS A 124 6.63 7.72 2.54
C LYS A 124 7.81 7.40 1.62
N LEU A 125 7.48 7.03 0.39
CA LEU A 125 8.48 6.79 -0.66
C LEU A 125 9.21 8.09 -1.03
N SER A 126 8.47 9.21 -1.11
CA SER A 126 9.01 10.52 -1.50
C SER A 126 9.83 10.43 -2.80
N ASN A 127 11.08 10.91 -2.79
CA ASN A 127 11.98 10.93 -3.94
C ASN A 127 12.94 9.74 -3.99
N LEU A 128 12.72 8.72 -3.16
CA LEU A 128 13.57 7.53 -3.13
C LEU A 128 13.48 6.80 -4.47
N LYS A 129 14.63 6.60 -5.10
CA LYS A 129 14.72 5.93 -6.41
C LYS A 129 14.82 4.42 -6.24
N ARG A 130 14.56 3.71 -7.34
CA ARG A 130 14.66 2.25 -7.37
C ARG A 130 16.04 1.77 -6.90
N GLY A 131 16.03 0.85 -5.95
CA GLY A 131 17.25 0.28 -5.36
C GLY A 131 17.91 1.13 -4.29
N GLU A 132 17.43 2.37 -4.07
CA GLU A 132 17.94 3.21 -3.00
C GLU A 132 17.39 2.77 -1.64
N ILE A 133 18.22 2.94 -0.61
CA ILE A 133 17.86 2.68 0.78
C ILE A 133 18.05 3.97 1.56
N MET A 134 17.03 4.35 2.33
CA MET A 134 17.08 5.51 3.22
C MET A 134 16.82 5.05 4.65
N ILE A 135 17.63 5.54 5.57
CA ILE A 135 17.40 5.33 7.00
C ILE A 135 16.37 6.34 7.48
N VAL A 136 15.30 5.83 8.09
CA VAL A 136 14.27 6.70 8.70
C VAL A 136 14.82 7.31 9.98
N GLU A 137 14.61 8.60 10.19
CA GLU A 137 15.01 9.28 11.42
C GLU A 137 14.36 8.60 12.64
N GLN A 138 15.16 8.33 13.65
CA GLN A 138 14.71 7.65 14.86
C GLN A 138 13.59 8.42 15.58
N SER A 139 13.59 9.75 15.48
CA SER A 139 12.53 10.58 16.05
C SER A 139 11.14 10.30 15.45
N ILE A 140 11.07 10.03 14.14
CA ILE A 140 9.82 9.68 13.44
C ILE A 140 9.33 8.31 13.91
N VAL A 141 10.24 7.35 14.02
CA VAL A 141 9.92 5.99 14.51
C VAL A 141 9.44 6.04 15.95
N ASN A 142 10.14 6.79 16.82
CA ASN A 142 9.80 6.93 18.23
C ASN A 142 8.43 7.57 18.42
N LEU A 143 8.13 8.61 17.66
CA LEU A 143 6.82 9.27 17.71
C LEU A 143 5.69 8.33 17.29
N PHE A 144 5.90 7.55 16.24
CA PHE A 144 4.94 6.55 15.79
C PHE A 144 4.72 5.46 16.86
N ILE A 145 5.79 4.91 17.42
CA ILE A 145 5.74 3.90 18.47
C ILE A 145 4.98 4.43 19.69
N LYS A 146 5.30 5.67 20.12
CA LYS A 146 4.64 6.32 21.26
C LYS A 146 3.13 6.50 21.01
N ASN A 147 2.76 7.01 19.85
CA ASN A 147 1.37 7.26 19.49
C ASN A 147 0.53 5.97 19.41
N LYS A 148 1.18 4.83 19.18
CA LYS A 148 0.54 3.51 19.12
C LYS A 148 0.63 2.71 20.42
N GLY A 149 1.24 3.29 21.45
CA GLY A 149 1.37 2.61 22.76
C GLY A 149 2.29 1.39 22.76
N LEU A 150 3.31 1.38 21.92
CA LEU A 150 4.27 0.27 21.79
C LEU A 150 5.52 0.42 22.66
N LEU A 151 5.62 1.49 23.44
CA LEU A 151 6.67 1.69 24.44
C LEU A 151 6.20 1.21 25.80
#